data_5f857fddd14b6ae31960907b720a7ae2
#
_entry.id   5f857fddd14b6ae31960907b720a7ae2
#
_cell.length_a   1.000
_cell.length_b   1.000
_cell.length_c   1.000
_cell.angle_alpha   90.00
_cell.angle_beta   90.00
_cell.angle_gamma   90.00
#
_symmetry.space_group_name_H-M   'P 1'
#
loop_
_entity.id
_entity.type
_entity.pdbx_description
1 polymer ?
#
loop_
_entity_poly.entity_id
_entity_poly.type
_entity_poly.pdbx_seq_one_letter_code
_entity_poly.pdbx_strand_id
1 'polypeptide(L)' 'TEAQIEKLQAEVAEHKDKYLRLMAEFDNFRRRTAKERIELMQTAGKEIVISLLEVLDDCDRAEKQIQQSNDVD' A
#
# COMPACT_ATOMS: atom_id res chain seq x y z
N THR A 1 -33.88 -36.32 18.97
CA THR A 1 -34.67 -36.78 17.84
C THR A 1 -33.96 -36.56 16.52
N GLU A 2 -34.30 -37.32 15.49
CA GLU A 2 -33.68 -37.22 14.19
C GLU A 2 -33.90 -35.84 13.55
N ALA A 3 -35.06 -35.25 13.74
CA ALA A 3 -35.36 -33.91 13.23
C ALA A 3 -34.44 -32.84 13.82
N GLN A 4 -34.12 -32.95 15.11
CA GLN A 4 -33.20 -32.03 15.78
C GLN A 4 -31.77 -32.24 15.29
N ILE A 5 -31.34 -33.48 15.07
CA ILE A 5 -30.03 -33.79 14.55
C ILE A 5 -29.86 -33.26 13.13
N GLU A 6 -30.86 -33.44 12.26
CA GLU A 6 -30.85 -32.91 10.89
C GLU A 6 -30.76 -31.40 10.87
N LYS A 7 -31.53 -30.74 11.77
CA LYS A 7 -31.50 -29.28 11.89
C LYS A 7 -30.13 -28.79 12.32
N LEU A 8 -29.52 -29.43 13.30
CA LEU A 8 -28.17 -29.07 13.76
C LEU A 8 -27.12 -29.31 12.67
N GLN A 9 -27.24 -30.39 11.91
CA GLN A 9 -26.33 -30.65 10.80
C GLN A 9 -26.46 -29.62 9.72
N ALA A 10 -27.68 -29.18 9.43
CA ALA A 10 -27.90 -28.10 8.46
C ALA A 10 -27.31 -26.77 8.93
N GLU A 11 -27.45 -26.43 10.21
CA GLU A 11 -26.88 -25.24 10.80
C GLU A 11 -25.35 -25.27 10.77
N VAL A 12 -24.75 -26.42 11.10
CA VAL A 12 -23.31 -26.60 11.05
C VAL A 12 -22.80 -26.41 9.62
N ALA A 13 -23.47 -27.02 8.64
CA ALA A 13 -23.11 -26.90 7.24
C ALA A 13 -23.19 -25.43 6.77
N GLU A 14 -24.22 -24.71 7.17
CA GLU A 14 -24.42 -23.30 6.84
C GLU A 14 -23.31 -22.43 7.44
N HIS A 15 -23.01 -22.62 8.72
CA HIS A 15 -21.96 -21.88 9.41
C HIS A 15 -20.58 -22.20 8.85
N LYS A 16 -20.33 -23.45 8.47
CA LYS A 16 -19.09 -23.87 7.84
C LYS A 16 -18.90 -23.19 6.49
N ASP A 17 -19.97 -23.11 5.70
CA ASP A 17 -19.97 -22.44 4.41
C ASP A 17 -19.68 -20.93 4.56
N LYS A 18 -20.34 -20.28 5.53
CA LYS A 18 -20.09 -18.87 5.86
C LYS A 18 -18.66 -18.63 6.31
N TYR A 19 -18.12 -19.55 7.12
CA TYR A 19 -16.74 -19.48 7.61
C TYR A 19 -15.75 -19.55 6.44
N LEU A 20 -15.94 -20.51 5.54
CA LEU A 20 -15.06 -20.65 4.37
C LEU A 20 -15.13 -19.43 3.46
N ARG A 21 -16.32 -18.87 3.28
CA ARG A 21 -16.51 -17.63 2.49
C ARG A 21 -15.80 -16.46 3.15
N LEU A 22 -15.95 -16.30 4.46
CA LEU A 22 -15.29 -15.26 5.21
C LEU A 22 -13.77 -15.39 5.15
N MET A 23 -13.26 -16.61 5.23
CA MET A 23 -11.82 -16.87 5.10
C MET A 23 -11.30 -16.46 3.72
N ALA A 24 -12.06 -16.77 2.67
CA ALA A 24 -11.70 -16.37 1.30
C ALA A 24 -11.72 -14.86 1.13
N GLU A 25 -12.73 -14.18 1.67
CA GLU A 25 -12.83 -12.71 1.64
C GLU A 25 -11.68 -12.06 2.42
N PHE A 26 -11.33 -12.62 3.58
CA PHE A 26 -10.23 -12.12 4.39
C PHE A 26 -8.88 -12.29 3.66
N ASP A 27 -8.67 -13.43 3.00
CA ASP A 27 -7.46 -13.68 2.23
C ASP A 27 -7.34 -12.68 1.06
N ASN A 28 -8.44 -12.43 0.35
CA ASN A 28 -8.48 -11.43 -0.72
C ASN A 28 -8.21 -10.02 -0.20
N PHE A 29 -8.77 -9.69 0.97
CA PHE A 29 -8.55 -8.41 1.63
C PHE A 29 -7.07 -8.23 1.99
N ARG A 30 -6.44 -9.26 2.55
CA ARG A 30 -5.02 -9.22 2.91
C ARG A 30 -4.14 -8.99 1.67
N ARG A 31 -4.41 -9.70 0.58
CA ARG A 31 -3.65 -9.55 -0.68
C ARG A 31 -3.79 -8.15 -1.24
N ARG A 32 -5.01 -7.63 -1.28
CA ARG A 32 -5.29 -6.28 -1.78
C ARG A 32 -4.59 -5.23 -0.92
N THR A 33 -4.68 -5.36 0.41
CA THR A 33 -4.05 -4.43 1.35
C THR A 33 -2.53 -4.44 1.19
N ALA A 34 -1.92 -5.63 1.05
CA ALA A 34 -0.48 -5.74 0.83
C ALA A 34 -0.06 -5.06 -0.47
N LYS A 35 -0.83 -5.24 -1.54
CA LYS A 35 -0.57 -4.62 -2.84
C LYS A 35 -0.69 -3.10 -2.76
N GLU A 36 -1.75 -2.59 -2.13
CA GLU A 36 -1.97 -1.15 -1.93
C GLU A 36 -0.85 -0.52 -1.11
N ARG A 37 -0.36 -1.24 -0.10
CA ARG A 37 0.76 -0.78 0.73
C ARG A 37 2.03 -0.65 -0.09
N ILE A 38 2.33 -1.63 -0.94
CA ILE A 38 3.50 -1.60 -1.83
C ILE A 38 3.40 -0.44 -2.80
N GLU A 39 2.23 -0.24 -3.43
CA GLU A 39 1.99 0.86 -4.35
C GLU A 39 2.15 2.21 -3.67
N LEU A 40 1.65 2.34 -2.44
CA LEU A 40 1.79 3.57 -1.65
C LEU A 40 3.26 3.85 -1.34
N MET A 41 4.03 2.84 -0.96
CA MET A 41 5.47 2.98 -0.70
C MET A 41 6.24 3.39 -1.96
N GLN A 42 5.90 2.82 -3.10
CA GLN A 42 6.51 3.17 -4.38
C GLN A 42 6.21 4.62 -4.77
N THR A 43 4.96 5.05 -4.60
CA THR A 43 4.54 6.42 -4.89
C THR A 43 5.24 7.41 -3.97
N ALA A 44 5.28 7.13 -2.67
CA ALA A 44 5.97 7.98 -1.68
C ALA A 44 7.48 8.05 -1.96
N GLY A 45 8.10 6.91 -2.29
CA GLY A 45 9.51 6.86 -2.66
C GLY A 45 9.81 7.70 -3.89
N LYS A 46 8.95 7.64 -4.90
CA LYS A 46 9.08 8.42 -6.13
C LYS A 46 8.99 9.92 -5.83
N GLU A 47 8.04 10.35 -5.00
CA GLU A 47 7.89 11.74 -4.59
C GLU A 47 9.11 12.25 -3.84
N ILE A 48 9.68 11.42 -2.95
CA ILE A 48 10.90 11.76 -2.21
C ILE A 48 12.07 11.97 -3.17
N VAL A 49 12.25 11.07 -4.14
CA VAL A 49 13.31 11.20 -5.15
C VAL A 49 13.14 12.46 -5.96
N ILE A 50 11.93 12.79 -6.40
CA ILE A 50 11.65 14.02 -7.16
C ILE A 50 11.99 15.25 -6.32
N SER A 51 11.60 15.26 -5.03
CA SER A 51 11.91 16.37 -4.12
C SER A 51 13.42 16.55 -3.93
N LEU A 52 14.16 15.44 -3.79
CA LEU A 52 15.62 15.49 -3.70
C LEU A 52 16.27 16.04 -4.96
N LEU A 53 15.77 15.66 -6.13
CA LEU A 53 16.28 16.17 -7.40
C LEU A 53 16.03 17.68 -7.53
N GLU A 54 14.89 18.16 -7.08
CA GLU A 54 14.59 19.60 -7.06
C GLU A 54 15.55 20.37 -6.15
N VAL A 55 15.84 19.83 -4.95
CA VAL A 55 16.79 20.43 -4.02
C VAL A 55 18.19 20.47 -4.62
N LEU A 56 18.64 19.39 -5.26
CA LEU A 56 19.95 19.33 -5.92
C LEU A 56 20.03 20.33 -7.07
N ASP A 57 18.96 20.49 -7.82
CA ASP A 57 18.90 21.46 -8.92
C ASP A 57 19.01 22.90 -8.39
N ASP A 58 18.33 23.20 -7.28
CA ASP A 58 18.41 24.51 -6.63
C ASP A 58 19.82 24.79 -6.10
N CYS A 59 20.47 23.78 -5.51
CA CYS A 59 21.85 23.90 -5.03
C CYS A 59 22.82 24.15 -6.18
N ASP A 60 22.64 23.48 -7.32
CA ASP A 60 23.45 23.66 -8.51
C ASP A 60 23.31 25.07 -9.07
N ARG A 61 22.09 25.60 -9.12
CA ARG A 61 21.84 27.00 -9.55
C ARG A 61 22.48 27.99 -8.61
N ALA A 62 22.38 27.78 -7.30
CA ALA A 62 22.99 28.64 -6.30
C ALA A 62 24.53 28.66 -6.46
N GLU A 63 25.13 27.49 -6.68
CA GLU A 63 26.56 27.38 -6.93
C GLU A 63 27.00 28.15 -8.18
N LYS A 64 26.24 28.02 -9.27
CA LYS A 64 26.51 28.78 -10.52
C LYS A 64 26.42 30.29 -10.31
N GLN A 65 25.43 30.76 -9.53
CA GLN A 65 25.31 32.18 -9.20
C GLN A 65 26.50 32.70 -8.40
N ILE A 66 26.99 31.91 -7.45
CA ILE A 66 28.16 32.26 -6.63
C ILE A 66 29.41 32.35 -7.52
N GLN A 67 29.59 31.39 -8.45
CA GLN A 67 30.70 31.40 -9.39
C GLN A 67 30.65 32.63 -10.31
N GLN A 68 29.48 32.97 -10.85
CA GLN A 68 29.29 34.17 -11.67
C GLN A 68 29.57 35.43 -10.90
N SER A 69 29.16 35.50 -9.63
CA SER A 69 29.42 36.66 -8.78
C SER A 69 30.92 36.83 -8.49
N ASN A 70 31.65 35.74 -8.34
CA ASN A 70 33.09 35.78 -8.13
C ASN A 70 33.87 36.18 -9.40
N ASP A 71 33.34 35.79 -10.57
CA ASP A 71 33.98 36.15 -11.86
C ASP A 71 33.83 37.62 -12.22
N VAL A 72 32.88 38.32 -11.66
CA VAL A 72 32.63 39.74 -11.88
C VAL A 72 33.61 40.63 -11.08
N ASP A 73 34.10 40.10 -9.99
CA ASP A 73 35.10 40.78 -9.14
C ASP A 73 36.52 40.50 -9.63
#